data_ba53f621d532b91a058dea99d7f3e15b
#
_entry.id   ba53f621d532b91a058dea99d7f3e15b
#
_cell.length_a   1.000
_cell.length_b   1.000
_cell.length_c   1.000
_cell.angle_alpha   90.00
_cell.angle_beta   90.00
_cell.angle_gamma   90.00
#
_symmetry.space_group_name_H-M   'P 1'
#
loop_
_entity.id
_entity.type
_entity.pdbx_description
1 polymer ?
#
loop_
_entity_poly.entity_id
_entity_poly.type
_entity_poly.pdbx_seq_one_letter_code
_entity_poly.pdbx_strand_id
1 'polypeptide(L)'
;MQGIYFINDRISLNGFSKEESLVLQEQNILEHLHSHQIHVVKLNPYQLRDYYTIPHALLYDLKQEKAQFDYFVYYSPQVMEDFIYTYPARWLMLKSYFNEIITIEERSDLIVKKVV
;
A
#
# COMPACT_ATOMS: atom_id res chain seq x y z
N MET A 1 -15.40 -0.77 -7.50
CA MET A 1 -14.43 0.21 -6.99
C MET A 1 -13.03 -0.10 -7.47
N GLN A 2 -12.24 0.92 -7.76
CA GLN A 2 -10.90 0.75 -8.31
C GLN A 2 -9.85 1.05 -7.27
N GLY A 3 -8.81 0.23 -7.23
CA GLY A 3 -7.74 0.41 -6.27
C GLY A 3 -6.38 0.01 -6.79
N ILE A 4 -5.36 0.55 -6.14
CA ILE A 4 -3.96 0.20 -6.39
C ILE A 4 -3.39 -0.26 -5.08
N TYR A 5 -2.61 -1.34 -5.10
CA TYR A 5 -2.00 -1.80 -3.87
C TYR A 5 -0.49 -1.84 -3.95
N PHE A 6 0.12 -1.74 -2.79
CA PHE A 6 1.56 -1.59 -2.63
C PHE A 6 2.09 -2.65 -1.67
N ILE A 7 3.22 -3.22 -2.02
CA ILE A 7 3.93 -4.15 -1.14
C ILE A 7 5.36 -3.67 -0.98
N ASN A 8 5.83 -3.60 0.26
CA ASN A 8 7.22 -3.30 0.52
C ASN A 8 8.00 -4.61 0.62
N ASP A 9 8.79 -4.89 -0.41
CA ASP A 9 9.55 -6.14 -0.50
C ASP A 9 10.93 -6.06 0.16
N ARG A 10 11.21 -4.95 0.85
CA ARG A 10 12.52 -4.68 1.44
C ARG A 10 12.51 -4.70 2.96
N ILE A 11 11.36 -4.90 3.58
CA ILE A 11 11.25 -4.86 5.05
C ILE A 11 10.93 -6.23 5.64
N SER A 12 11.28 -6.38 6.92
CA SER A 12 10.90 -7.53 7.73
C SER A 12 9.83 -7.07 8.72
N LEU A 13 8.66 -7.68 8.67
CA LEU A 13 7.54 -7.34 9.53
C LEU A 13 7.45 -8.35 10.68
N ASN A 14 7.26 -7.84 11.90
CA ASN A 14 6.95 -8.67 13.06
C ASN A 14 7.90 -9.84 13.29
N GLY A 15 9.19 -9.65 12.99
CA GLY A 15 10.18 -10.72 13.17
C GLY A 15 10.24 -11.73 12.04
N PHE A 16 9.41 -11.61 11.03
CA PHE A 16 9.45 -12.48 9.86
C PHE A 16 10.60 -12.09 8.94
N SER A 17 11.04 -13.04 8.11
CA SER A 17 12.01 -12.73 7.06
C SER A 17 11.38 -11.80 6.02
N LYS A 18 12.21 -11.27 5.11
CA LYS A 18 11.69 -10.45 4.02
C LYS A 18 10.75 -11.23 3.12
N GLU A 19 11.08 -12.48 2.84
CA GLU A 19 10.25 -13.36 2.01
C GLU A 19 8.92 -13.65 2.69
N GLU A 20 8.94 -13.95 3.97
CA GLU A 20 7.73 -14.20 4.74
C GLU A 20 6.87 -12.93 4.84
N SER A 21 7.52 -11.77 4.99
CA SER A 21 6.83 -10.48 5.06
C SER A 21 6.16 -10.16 3.73
N LEU A 22 6.79 -10.50 2.61
CA LEU A 22 6.21 -10.31 1.29
C LEU A 22 4.94 -11.13 1.15
N VAL A 23 4.99 -12.41 1.52
CA VAL A 23 3.86 -13.33 1.44
C VAL A 23 2.73 -12.85 2.34
N LEU A 24 3.05 -12.42 3.55
CA LEU A 24 2.08 -11.92 4.51
C LEU A 24 1.31 -10.73 3.95
N GLN A 25 2.05 -9.77 3.40
CA GLN A 25 1.44 -8.59 2.80
C GLN A 25 0.52 -8.96 1.63
N GLU A 26 1.04 -9.76 0.71
CA GLU A 26 0.30 -10.12 -0.49
C GLU A 26 -0.98 -10.87 -0.17
N GLN A 27 -0.89 -11.90 0.66
CA GLN A 27 -2.06 -12.73 0.99
C GLN A 27 -3.15 -11.91 1.66
N ASN A 28 -2.79 -11.08 2.63
CA ASN A 28 -3.78 -10.29 3.36
C ASN A 28 -4.40 -9.20 2.49
N ILE A 29 -3.60 -8.57 1.64
CA ILE A 29 -4.12 -7.56 0.73
C ILE A 29 -5.08 -8.18 -0.28
N LEU A 30 -4.70 -9.29 -0.90
CA LEU A 30 -5.54 -9.95 -1.90
C LEU A 30 -6.86 -10.40 -1.31
N GLU A 31 -6.84 -10.93 -0.09
CA GLU A 31 -8.05 -11.32 0.60
C GLU A 31 -8.97 -10.11 0.84
N HIS A 32 -8.40 -9.00 1.27
CA HIS A 32 -9.17 -7.77 1.49
C HIS A 32 -9.78 -7.25 0.19
N LEU A 33 -8.97 -7.19 -0.87
CA LEU A 33 -9.44 -6.72 -2.18
C LEU A 33 -10.59 -7.58 -2.70
N HIS A 34 -10.46 -8.89 -2.54
CA HIS A 34 -11.49 -9.82 -2.98
C HIS A 34 -12.77 -9.66 -2.17
N SER A 35 -12.68 -9.64 -0.86
CA SER A 35 -13.85 -9.56 0.02
C SER A 35 -14.58 -8.22 -0.09
N HIS A 36 -13.90 -7.16 -0.47
CA HIS A 36 -14.51 -5.83 -0.64
C HIS A 36 -14.78 -5.49 -2.10
N GLN A 37 -14.55 -6.44 -2.99
CA GLN A 37 -14.81 -6.28 -4.43
C GLN A 37 -14.10 -5.06 -5.01
N ILE A 38 -12.84 -4.89 -4.63
CA ILE A 38 -12.00 -3.83 -5.16
C ILE A 38 -11.29 -4.33 -6.41
N HIS A 39 -11.49 -3.63 -7.52
CA HIS A 39 -10.87 -3.96 -8.79
C HIS A 39 -9.48 -3.34 -8.86
N VAL A 40 -8.47 -4.17 -9.06
CA VAL A 40 -7.07 -3.70 -9.14
C VAL A 40 -6.80 -3.02 -10.48
N VAL A 41 -6.21 -1.83 -10.42
CA VAL A 41 -5.84 -1.07 -11.61
C VAL A 41 -4.34 -1.20 -11.83
N LYS A 42 -3.96 -1.48 -13.06
CA LYS A 42 -2.57 -1.57 -13.47
C LYS A 42 -2.27 -0.39 -14.39
N LEU A 43 -1.53 0.59 -13.87
CA LEU A 43 -1.29 1.85 -14.60
C LEU A 43 -0.34 1.69 -15.78
N ASN A 44 0.62 0.79 -15.65
CA ASN A 44 1.65 0.59 -16.67
C ASN A 44 1.48 -0.81 -17.27
N PRO A 45 1.19 -0.92 -18.58
CA PRO A 45 0.97 -2.23 -19.20
C PRO A 45 2.21 -3.12 -19.20
N TYR A 46 3.39 -2.54 -19.02
CA TYR A 46 4.64 -3.30 -18.97
C TYR A 46 5.01 -3.76 -17.57
N GLN A 47 4.21 -3.42 -16.60
CA GLN A 47 4.39 -3.81 -15.22
C GLN A 47 4.26 -5.34 -15.07
N LEU A 48 5.25 -5.95 -14.45
CA LEU A 48 5.27 -7.42 -14.30
C LEU A 48 4.30 -7.91 -13.23
N ARG A 49 4.04 -7.11 -12.22
CA ARG A 49 3.18 -7.49 -11.11
C ARG A 49 1.99 -6.55 -11.03
N ASP A 50 0.95 -7.00 -10.33
CA ASP A 50 -0.26 -6.20 -10.17
C ASP A 50 -0.09 -5.10 -9.12
N TYR A 51 1.02 -5.08 -8.40
CA TYR A 51 1.26 -4.12 -7.32
C TYR A 51 2.56 -3.35 -7.54
N TYR A 52 2.68 -2.25 -6.80
CA TYR A 52 3.89 -1.44 -6.78
C TYR A 52 4.75 -1.79 -5.57
N THR A 53 6.06 -1.69 -5.72
CA THR A 53 7.02 -1.90 -4.64
C THR A 53 7.89 -0.68 -4.39
N ILE A 54 7.80 0.32 -5.26
CA ILE A 54 8.59 1.56 -5.17
C ILE A 54 7.62 2.74 -5.22
N PRO A 55 7.52 3.51 -4.11
CA PRO A 55 6.56 4.62 -4.05
C PRO A 55 6.79 5.68 -5.13
N HIS A 56 8.05 5.97 -5.44
CA HIS A 56 8.36 6.97 -6.46
C HIS A 56 7.87 6.53 -7.85
N ALA A 57 7.96 5.24 -8.14
CA ALA A 57 7.48 4.70 -9.42
C ALA A 57 5.97 4.83 -9.52
N LEU A 58 5.27 4.52 -8.44
CA LEU A 58 3.82 4.69 -8.38
C LEU A 58 3.43 6.15 -8.62
N LEU A 59 4.09 7.07 -7.92
CA LEU A 59 3.78 8.50 -8.06
C LEU A 59 4.03 8.98 -9.50
N TYR A 60 5.11 8.51 -10.11
CA TYR A 60 5.42 8.86 -11.50
C TYR A 60 4.29 8.42 -12.44
N ASP A 61 3.85 7.18 -12.30
CA ASP A 61 2.80 6.63 -13.15
C ASP A 61 1.45 7.33 -12.92
N LEU A 62 1.14 7.68 -11.67
CA LEU A 62 -0.07 8.42 -11.33
C LEU A 62 -0.08 9.79 -12.01
N LYS A 63 1.05 10.47 -12.03
CA LYS A 63 1.15 11.78 -12.69
C LYS A 63 0.92 11.66 -14.20
N GLN A 64 1.37 10.57 -14.81
CA GLN A 64 1.17 10.35 -16.24
C GLN A 64 -0.30 10.08 -16.56
N GLU A 65 -0.98 9.30 -15.72
CA GLU A 65 -2.37 8.93 -15.93
C GLU A 65 -3.34 10.06 -15.66
N LYS A 66 -3.03 10.92 -14.70
CA LYS A 66 -3.87 12.07 -14.33
C LYS A 66 -5.30 11.65 -13.97
N ALA A 67 -5.45 10.51 -13.32
CA ALA A 67 -6.75 9.97 -12.96
C ALA A 67 -6.89 9.86 -11.44
N GLN A 68 -8.13 9.83 -10.96
CA GLN A 68 -8.45 9.64 -9.55
C GLN A 68 -8.94 8.22 -9.36
N PHE A 69 -8.46 7.58 -8.28
CA PHE A 69 -8.84 6.20 -7.95
C PHE A 69 -9.49 6.16 -6.57
N ASP A 70 -10.21 5.07 -6.30
CA ASP A 70 -10.93 4.96 -5.04
C ASP A 70 -9.99 4.68 -3.87
N TYR A 71 -9.14 3.67 -3.99
CA TYR A 71 -8.35 3.20 -2.86
C TYR A 71 -6.89 3.01 -3.18
N PHE A 72 -6.05 3.39 -2.20
CA PHE A 72 -4.66 2.97 -2.14
C PHE A 72 -4.54 2.03 -0.94
N VAL A 73 -4.09 0.79 -1.18
CA VAL A 73 -4.12 -0.27 -0.18
C VAL A 73 -2.70 -0.76 0.11
N TYR A 74 -2.34 -0.84 1.38
CA TYR A 74 -1.12 -1.50 1.80
C TYR A 74 -1.33 -2.13 3.18
N TYR A 75 -0.40 -3.01 3.57
CA TYR A 75 -0.64 -3.90 4.69
C TYR A 75 -0.73 -3.18 6.03
N SER A 76 0.25 -2.34 6.37
CA SER A 76 0.29 -1.66 7.66
C SER A 76 1.02 -0.33 7.54
N PRO A 77 0.87 0.57 8.53
CA PRO A 77 1.58 1.86 8.52
C PRO A 77 3.09 1.71 8.35
N GLN A 78 3.67 0.66 8.91
CA GLN A 78 5.10 0.39 8.83
C GLN A 78 5.59 0.26 7.39
N VAL A 79 4.74 -0.24 6.50
CA VAL A 79 5.08 -0.47 5.10
C VAL A 79 5.49 0.82 4.38
N MET A 80 4.82 1.93 4.69
CA MET A 80 5.05 3.22 4.04
C MET A 80 5.80 4.22 4.92
N GLU A 81 6.20 3.82 6.10
CA GLU A 81 6.76 4.72 7.10
C GLU A 81 7.96 5.51 6.60
N ASP A 82 8.93 4.82 6.00
CA ASP A 82 10.13 5.49 5.51
C ASP A 82 9.83 6.53 4.43
N PHE A 83 8.92 6.19 3.52
CA PHE A 83 8.54 7.12 2.47
C PHE A 83 7.85 8.36 3.04
N ILE A 84 6.94 8.15 3.98
CA ILE A 84 6.19 9.23 4.61
C ILE A 84 7.11 10.19 5.36
N TYR A 85 8.06 9.66 6.13
CA TYR A 85 8.98 10.50 6.89
C TYR A 85 10.03 11.17 6.03
N THR A 86 10.53 10.47 5.01
CA THR A 86 11.60 11.01 4.17
C THR A 86 11.08 11.98 3.12
N TYR A 87 9.88 11.73 2.60
CA TYR A 87 9.30 12.51 1.50
C TYR A 87 7.86 12.93 1.81
N PRO A 88 7.64 13.72 2.87
CA PRO A 88 6.27 14.06 3.28
C PRO A 88 5.46 14.78 2.21
N ALA A 89 6.10 15.66 1.43
CA ALA A 89 5.40 16.36 0.35
C ALA A 89 4.97 15.41 -0.76
N ARG A 90 5.81 14.44 -1.08
CA ARG A 90 5.48 13.43 -2.10
C ARG A 90 4.39 12.49 -1.61
N TRP A 91 4.38 12.20 -0.32
CA TRP A 91 3.31 11.40 0.27
C TRP A 91 1.96 12.09 0.15
N LEU A 92 1.92 13.40 0.44
CA LEU A 92 0.68 14.16 0.26
C LEU A 92 0.22 14.16 -1.19
N MET A 93 1.18 14.30 -2.11
CA MET A 93 0.87 14.26 -3.54
C MET A 93 0.32 12.90 -3.95
N LEU A 94 0.94 11.82 -3.49
CA LEU A 94 0.49 10.46 -3.79
C LEU A 94 -0.93 10.24 -3.27
N LYS A 95 -1.19 10.62 -2.02
CA LYS A 95 -2.52 10.46 -1.44
C LYS A 95 -3.61 11.20 -2.22
N SER A 96 -3.26 12.32 -2.84
CA SER A 96 -4.24 13.13 -3.55
C SER A 96 -4.88 12.43 -4.75
N TYR A 97 -4.26 11.36 -5.23
CA TYR A 97 -4.82 10.57 -6.33
C TYR A 97 -5.85 9.54 -5.88
N PHE A 98 -6.08 9.41 -4.58
CA PHE A 98 -6.98 8.40 -4.03
C PHE A 98 -8.02 9.05 -3.13
N ASN A 99 -9.21 8.48 -3.16
CA ASN A 99 -10.28 8.93 -2.26
C ASN A 99 -10.02 8.49 -0.83
N GLU A 100 -9.40 7.31 -0.66
CA GLU A 100 -9.16 6.76 0.66
C GLU A 100 -7.90 5.90 0.68
N ILE A 101 -7.20 5.94 1.82
CA ILE A 101 -6.04 5.09 2.08
C ILE A 101 -6.49 3.97 3.01
N ILE A 102 -6.23 2.72 2.64
CA ILE A 102 -6.62 1.56 3.44
C ILE A 102 -5.37 0.82 3.91
N THR A 103 -5.27 0.58 5.21
CA THR A 103 -4.27 -0.32 5.76
C THR A 103 -4.99 -1.56 6.30
N ILE A 104 -4.47 -2.73 5.94
CA ILE A 104 -5.10 -4.01 6.32
C ILE A 104 -4.94 -4.25 7.82
N GLU A 105 -3.70 -4.11 8.31
CA GLU A 105 -3.43 -4.22 9.74
C GLU A 105 -3.30 -2.82 10.30
N GLU A 106 -4.29 -2.43 11.09
CA GLU A 106 -4.26 -1.15 11.74
C GLU A 106 -3.32 -1.19 12.93
N ARG A 107 -3.24 -0.09 13.66
CA ARG A 107 -2.32 0.05 14.78
C ARG A 107 -2.82 -0.72 15.99
N SER A 108 -2.80 -2.04 15.91
CA SER A 108 -3.22 -2.88 17.02
C SER A 108 -2.39 -2.64 18.28
N ASP A 109 -1.14 -2.24 18.11
CA ASP A 109 -0.28 -1.87 19.23
C ASP A 109 -0.86 -0.71 20.03
N LEU A 110 -1.51 0.24 19.38
CA LEU A 110 -2.15 1.37 20.05
C LEU A 110 -3.35 0.91 20.87
N ILE A 111 -4.10 -0.03 20.34
CA ILE A 111 -5.26 -0.60 21.04
C ILE A 111 -4.81 -1.33 22.29
N VAL A 112 -3.76 -2.14 22.17
CA VAL A 112 -3.18 -2.86 23.29
C VAL A 112 -2.72 -1.90 24.38
N LYS A 113 -2.05 -0.84 24.01
CA LYS A 113 -1.56 0.16 24.97
C LYS A 113 -2.68 0.86 25.70
N LYS A 114 -3.80 1.05 25.05
CA LYS A 114 -4.96 1.71 25.67
C LYS A 114 -5.66 0.80 26.68
N VAL A 115 -5.61 -0.48 26.45
CA VAL A 115 -6.24 -1.45 27.35
C VAL A 115 -5.43 -1.62 28.63
N VAL A 116 -4.13 -1.50 28.51
CA VAL A 116 -3.22 -1.61 29.66
C VAL A 116 -3.17 -0.30 30.42
#